data_a220307ac2f816eff910460fefc85c96
#
_entry.id   a220307ac2f816eff910460fefc85c96
#
_cell.length_a   1.000
_cell.length_b   1.000
_cell.length_c   1.000
_cell.angle_alpha   90.00
_cell.angle_beta   90.00
_cell.angle_gamma   90.00
#
_symmetry.space_group_name_H-M   'P 1'
#
loop_
_entity.id
_entity.type
_entity.pdbx_description
1 polymer ?
#
loop_
_entity_poly.entity_id
_entity_poly.type
_entity_poly.pdbx_seq_one_letter_code
_entity_poly.pdbx_strand_id
1 'polypeptide(L)'
;SALAGHLGLDNLILLYDHNLVTLDAMAEVTQSEDTAARFAAYGFEVHHVDGQDMAAFEKVFAEAKAARNGKPHFIVCNTLIGKGIPEVAGTNKAHGEAGVPYAEEARQALGLPEEKFYVSEEVRAFFAERARERADQYAAWEKVYAAWKQEVPEKAAELEAAVNGTIPDPAELLAAIPEFSTEKPLATRASGGEALNALAAVVPQLISGSADLHGSTKNYLKGLGDFSRNDRAGRNLHFGIREHGMGAILNGIAYDGLFRGSGATFATFSDYMRPSVRLAALAQLHVFYIWTHDSIGVGEDGPTHQPVEINSALRSIPNL
;
A
#
# COMPACT_ATOMS: atom_id res chain seq x y z
N SER A 1 5.44 1.84 -8.36
CA SER A 1 6.86 1.44 -8.38
C SER A 1 7.79 2.64 -8.57
N ALA A 2 7.65 3.47 -9.65
CA ALA A 2 8.52 4.64 -9.86
C ALA A 2 8.54 5.62 -8.69
N LEU A 3 7.41 5.84 -8.01
CA LEU A 3 7.35 6.69 -6.82
C LEU A 3 8.19 6.13 -5.66
N ALA A 4 8.23 4.81 -5.47
CA ALA A 4 9.06 4.18 -4.44
C ALA A 4 10.55 4.42 -4.67
N GLY A 5 11.01 4.31 -5.93
CA GLY A 5 12.38 4.66 -6.30
C GLY A 5 12.69 6.14 -6.12
N HIS A 6 11.77 7.04 -6.52
CA HIS A 6 11.89 8.48 -6.32
C HIS A 6 12.01 8.83 -4.83
N LEU A 7 11.17 8.25 -4.00
CA LEU A 7 11.21 8.43 -2.55
C LEU A 7 12.38 7.71 -1.88
N GLY A 8 13.08 6.81 -2.56
CA GLY A 8 14.21 6.07 -2.00
C GLY A 8 13.79 5.17 -0.82
N LEU A 9 12.73 4.37 -1.01
CA LEU A 9 12.19 3.49 0.05
C LEU A 9 13.05 2.23 0.18
N ASP A 10 14.21 2.32 0.81
CA ASP A 10 15.18 1.22 0.95
C ASP A 10 14.74 0.10 1.89
N ASN A 11 13.61 0.27 2.57
CA ASN A 11 12.94 -0.76 3.35
C ASN A 11 11.89 -1.55 2.53
N LEU A 12 11.65 -1.19 1.26
CA LEU A 12 10.75 -1.91 0.37
C LEU A 12 11.52 -2.97 -0.41
N ILE A 13 11.14 -4.23 -0.21
CA ILE A 13 11.63 -5.38 -0.98
C ILE A 13 10.45 -5.96 -1.75
N LEU A 14 10.55 -5.99 -3.07
CA LEU A 14 9.55 -6.53 -3.99
C LEU A 14 10.08 -7.83 -4.57
N LEU A 15 9.33 -8.92 -4.38
CA LEU A 15 9.62 -10.21 -4.99
C LEU A 15 8.78 -10.35 -6.26
N TYR A 16 9.42 -10.68 -7.36
CA TYR A 16 8.75 -10.96 -8.62
C TYR A 16 8.86 -12.45 -8.95
N ASP A 17 7.74 -13.15 -8.86
CA ASP A 17 7.65 -14.54 -9.30
C ASP A 17 7.67 -14.60 -10.83
N HIS A 18 8.86 -14.79 -11.37
CA HIS A 18 9.11 -14.85 -12.81
C HIS A 18 8.99 -16.30 -13.29
N ASN A 19 7.79 -16.75 -13.45
CA ASN A 19 7.44 -18.13 -13.83
C ASN A 19 7.11 -18.31 -15.32
N LEU A 20 7.17 -17.23 -16.12
CA LEU A 20 6.96 -17.20 -17.57
C LEU A 20 5.57 -17.63 -18.03
N VAL A 21 4.56 -17.58 -17.15
CA VAL A 21 3.19 -18.02 -17.42
C VAL A 21 2.19 -16.92 -17.10
N THR A 22 1.14 -16.82 -17.91
CA THR A 22 -0.09 -16.07 -17.62
C THR A 22 -1.27 -17.03 -17.51
N LEU A 23 -2.46 -16.55 -17.15
CA LEU A 23 -3.63 -17.38 -17.00
C LEU A 23 -4.02 -18.12 -18.30
N ASP A 24 -3.94 -17.42 -19.42
CA ASP A 24 -4.37 -17.96 -20.72
C ASP A 24 -3.25 -18.72 -21.48
N ALA A 25 -2.00 -18.29 -21.29
CA ALA A 25 -0.90 -18.76 -22.15
C ALA A 25 0.47 -18.60 -21.47
N MET A 26 1.53 -18.95 -22.20
CA MET A 26 2.89 -18.58 -21.83
C MET A 26 3.06 -17.06 -21.92
N ALA A 27 3.85 -16.47 -21.03
CA ALA A 27 4.01 -15.02 -20.94
C ALA A 27 4.51 -14.37 -22.24
N GLU A 28 5.32 -15.05 -23.04
CA GLU A 28 5.86 -14.57 -24.31
C GLU A 28 4.80 -14.16 -25.34
N VAL A 29 3.57 -14.66 -25.20
CA VAL A 29 2.44 -14.30 -26.09
C VAL A 29 2.04 -12.83 -25.91
N THR A 30 2.20 -12.27 -24.70
CA THR A 30 1.74 -10.91 -24.35
C THR A 30 2.82 -10.03 -23.73
N GLN A 31 3.96 -10.57 -23.36
CA GLN A 31 5.04 -9.89 -22.66
C GLN A 31 6.37 -10.04 -23.40
N SER A 32 6.97 -8.91 -23.75
CA SER A 32 8.28 -8.87 -24.43
C SER A 32 9.25 -7.89 -23.75
N GLU A 33 8.83 -7.27 -22.65
CA GLU A 33 9.66 -6.30 -21.95
C GLU A 33 10.69 -6.98 -21.02
N ASP A 34 11.80 -6.29 -20.79
CA ASP A 34 12.71 -6.60 -19.69
C ASP A 34 12.21 -5.91 -18.41
N THR A 35 11.49 -6.67 -17.58
CA THR A 35 10.93 -6.17 -16.30
C THR A 35 12.04 -5.74 -15.34
N ALA A 36 13.17 -6.43 -15.31
CA ALA A 36 14.32 -6.09 -14.47
C ALA A 36 14.90 -4.71 -14.86
N ALA A 37 15.11 -4.48 -16.15
CA ALA A 37 15.59 -3.19 -16.66
C ALA A 37 14.59 -2.06 -16.37
N ARG A 38 13.27 -2.33 -16.47
CA ARG A 38 12.24 -1.34 -16.11
C ARG A 38 12.31 -0.95 -14.63
N PHE A 39 12.46 -1.90 -13.71
CA PHE A 39 12.59 -1.60 -12.29
C PHE A 39 13.91 -0.92 -11.96
N ALA A 40 15.00 -1.28 -12.60
CA ALA A 40 16.28 -0.56 -12.51
C ALA A 40 16.13 0.92 -12.93
N ALA A 41 15.39 1.20 -14.03
CA ALA A 41 15.08 2.56 -14.48
C ALA A 41 14.19 3.34 -13.48
N TYR A 42 13.38 2.66 -12.67
CA TYR A 42 12.64 3.27 -11.56
C TYR A 42 13.50 3.58 -10.34
N GLY A 43 14.77 3.19 -10.33
CA GLY A 43 15.71 3.43 -9.23
C GLY A 43 15.76 2.31 -8.19
N PHE A 44 15.24 1.12 -8.51
CA PHE A 44 15.40 -0.07 -7.66
C PHE A 44 16.78 -0.68 -7.83
N GLU A 45 17.28 -1.30 -6.79
CA GLU A 45 18.35 -2.28 -6.89
C GLU A 45 17.76 -3.63 -7.26
N VAL A 46 18.24 -4.20 -8.38
CA VAL A 46 17.66 -5.42 -8.96
C VAL A 46 18.58 -6.60 -8.68
N HIS A 47 17.98 -7.67 -8.20
CA HIS A 47 18.63 -8.95 -7.93
C HIS A 47 17.98 -10.06 -8.75
N HIS A 48 18.74 -11.10 -9.07
CA HIS A 48 18.25 -12.30 -9.75
C HIS A 48 18.58 -13.52 -8.91
N VAL A 49 17.62 -14.43 -8.75
CA VAL A 49 17.81 -15.66 -7.99
C VAL A 49 17.00 -16.80 -8.60
N ASP A 50 17.50 -18.02 -8.50
CA ASP A 50 16.67 -19.21 -8.64
C ASP A 50 15.72 -19.27 -7.44
N GLY A 51 14.44 -18.98 -7.66
CA GLY A 51 13.41 -19.00 -6.61
C GLY A 51 13.10 -20.40 -6.08
N GLN A 52 13.69 -21.44 -6.66
CA GLN A 52 13.59 -22.82 -6.19
C GLN A 52 14.80 -23.25 -5.32
N ASP A 53 15.85 -22.44 -5.28
CA ASP A 53 16.99 -22.59 -4.37
C ASP A 53 16.79 -21.70 -3.13
N MET A 54 16.30 -22.31 -2.06
CA MET A 54 15.98 -21.60 -0.81
C MET A 54 17.23 -20.97 -0.19
N ALA A 55 18.38 -21.59 -0.27
CA ALA A 55 19.63 -21.05 0.31
C ALA A 55 20.09 -19.79 -0.46
N ALA A 56 20.03 -19.83 -1.79
CA ALA A 56 20.31 -18.67 -2.63
C ALA A 56 19.31 -17.53 -2.39
N PHE A 57 18.03 -17.86 -2.26
CA PHE A 57 16.97 -16.88 -1.96
C PHE A 57 17.18 -16.21 -0.59
N GLU A 58 17.41 -16.99 0.46
CA GLU A 58 17.66 -16.46 1.81
C GLU A 58 18.84 -15.50 1.84
N LYS A 59 19.93 -15.83 1.13
CA LYS A 59 21.11 -14.97 1.03
C LYS A 59 20.77 -13.62 0.39
N VAL A 60 20.15 -13.63 -0.80
CA VAL A 60 19.79 -12.40 -1.52
C VAL A 60 18.78 -11.56 -0.73
N PHE A 61 17.80 -12.20 -0.10
CA PHE A 61 16.81 -11.52 0.74
C PHE A 61 17.46 -10.87 1.98
N ALA A 62 18.40 -11.57 2.64
CA ALA A 62 19.12 -11.02 3.78
C ALA A 62 19.99 -9.81 3.38
N GLU A 63 20.67 -9.88 2.23
CA GLU A 63 21.46 -8.77 1.67
C GLU A 63 20.55 -7.55 1.38
N ALA A 64 19.41 -7.74 0.71
CA ALA A 64 18.44 -6.69 0.45
C ALA A 64 17.87 -6.08 1.75
N LYS A 65 17.56 -6.93 2.74
CA LYS A 65 17.06 -6.48 4.06
C LYS A 65 18.10 -5.68 4.86
N ALA A 66 19.38 -5.99 4.69
CA ALA A 66 20.46 -5.30 5.39
C ALA A 66 20.88 -3.99 4.71
N ALA A 67 20.60 -3.82 3.43
CA ALA A 67 20.99 -2.64 2.66
C ALA A 67 20.34 -1.36 3.21
N ARG A 68 21.14 -0.27 3.23
CA ARG A 68 20.71 1.08 3.63
C ARG A 68 21.26 2.10 2.63
N ASN A 69 20.93 1.89 1.36
CA ASN A 69 21.50 2.64 0.24
C ASN A 69 20.52 3.64 -0.40
N GLY A 70 19.34 3.79 0.19
CA GLY A 70 18.29 4.68 -0.32
C GLY A 70 17.64 4.19 -1.62
N LYS A 71 17.68 2.88 -1.89
CA LYS A 71 17.03 2.25 -3.05
C LYS A 71 16.11 1.13 -2.60
N PRO A 72 14.87 1.08 -3.08
CA PRO A 72 14.05 -0.12 -2.93
C PRO A 72 14.68 -1.30 -3.69
N HIS A 73 14.39 -2.52 -3.27
CA HIS A 73 14.93 -3.74 -3.86
C HIS A 73 13.88 -4.47 -4.67
N PHE A 74 14.31 -5.03 -5.81
CA PHE A 74 13.48 -5.85 -6.68
C PHE A 74 14.19 -7.17 -6.93
N ILE A 75 13.64 -8.28 -6.40
CA ILE A 75 14.21 -9.60 -6.52
C ILE A 75 13.42 -10.39 -7.56
N VAL A 76 14.04 -10.65 -8.70
CA VAL A 76 13.50 -11.52 -9.75
C VAL A 76 13.76 -12.97 -9.35
N CYS A 77 12.70 -13.66 -8.93
CA CYS A 77 12.74 -15.06 -8.56
C CYS A 77 12.33 -15.91 -9.76
N ASN A 78 13.28 -16.56 -10.41
CA ASN A 78 12.98 -17.50 -11.49
C ASN A 78 12.39 -18.77 -10.88
N THR A 79 11.16 -19.10 -11.24
CA THR A 79 10.42 -20.23 -10.67
C THR A 79 9.78 -21.08 -11.74
N LEU A 80 9.37 -22.28 -11.35
CA LEU A 80 8.59 -23.20 -12.16
C LEU A 80 7.19 -23.30 -11.53
N ILE A 81 6.18 -22.71 -12.17
CA ILE A 81 4.79 -22.85 -11.70
C ILE A 81 4.39 -24.32 -11.68
N GLY A 82 3.67 -24.76 -10.65
CA GLY A 82 3.23 -26.16 -10.53
C GLY A 82 4.37 -27.15 -10.28
N LYS A 83 5.51 -26.72 -9.72
CA LYS A 83 6.59 -27.63 -9.31
C LYS A 83 6.05 -28.74 -8.41
N GLY A 84 6.37 -30.01 -8.76
CA GLY A 84 5.84 -31.18 -8.08
C GLY A 84 4.57 -31.75 -8.71
N ILE A 85 4.05 -31.15 -9.78
CA ILE A 85 2.91 -31.67 -10.56
C ILE A 85 3.39 -31.93 -11.98
N PRO A 86 3.91 -33.12 -12.31
CA PRO A 86 4.60 -33.38 -13.58
C PRO A 86 3.81 -33.04 -14.84
N GLU A 87 2.48 -33.24 -14.83
CA GLU A 87 1.61 -33.06 -15.99
C GLU A 87 1.45 -31.61 -16.42
N VAL A 88 1.56 -30.65 -15.47
CA VAL A 88 1.24 -29.25 -15.72
C VAL A 88 2.35 -28.28 -15.36
N ALA A 89 3.42 -28.78 -14.73
CA ALA A 89 4.55 -27.93 -14.32
C ALA A 89 5.11 -27.12 -15.51
N GLY A 90 5.31 -25.81 -15.29
CA GLY A 90 5.83 -24.88 -16.30
C GLY A 90 4.82 -24.51 -17.40
N THR A 91 3.56 -24.82 -17.25
CA THR A 91 2.52 -24.47 -18.21
C THR A 91 1.39 -23.65 -17.58
N ASN A 92 0.62 -22.93 -18.41
CA ASN A 92 -0.55 -22.18 -17.96
C ASN A 92 -1.65 -23.06 -17.32
N LYS A 93 -1.63 -24.37 -17.55
CA LYS A 93 -2.53 -25.34 -16.90
C LYS A 93 -2.29 -25.49 -15.40
N ALA A 94 -1.13 -25.04 -14.90
CA ALA A 94 -0.83 -25.02 -13.48
C ALA A 94 -1.48 -23.85 -12.72
N HIS A 95 -2.16 -22.93 -13.41
CA HIS A 95 -2.90 -21.84 -12.78
C HIS A 95 -4.21 -22.32 -12.12
N GLY A 96 -4.65 -21.60 -11.10
CA GLY A 96 -5.95 -21.79 -10.46
C GLY A 96 -6.07 -23.12 -9.73
N GLU A 97 -7.07 -23.91 -10.10
CA GLU A 97 -7.44 -25.15 -9.41
C GLU A 97 -6.65 -26.40 -9.86
N ALA A 98 -5.59 -26.22 -10.63
CA ALA A 98 -4.81 -27.33 -11.16
C ALA A 98 -4.29 -28.30 -10.08
N GLY A 99 -4.01 -27.81 -8.88
CA GLY A 99 -3.57 -28.64 -7.75
C GLY A 99 -4.62 -29.65 -7.26
N VAL A 100 -5.91 -29.41 -7.44
CA VAL A 100 -6.97 -30.29 -6.94
C VAL A 100 -7.02 -31.63 -7.69
N PRO A 101 -7.08 -31.66 -9.04
CA PRO A 101 -7.05 -32.91 -9.79
C PRO A 101 -5.76 -33.72 -9.63
N TYR A 102 -4.63 -33.05 -9.45
CA TYR A 102 -3.30 -33.64 -9.41
C TYR A 102 -2.70 -33.78 -8.00
N ALA A 103 -3.48 -33.54 -6.95
CA ALA A 103 -2.98 -33.52 -5.57
C ALA A 103 -2.30 -34.85 -5.16
N GLU A 104 -2.85 -35.98 -5.58
CA GLU A 104 -2.30 -37.32 -5.27
C GLU A 104 -0.97 -37.56 -5.99
N GLU A 105 -0.90 -37.20 -7.27
CA GLU A 105 0.33 -37.34 -8.06
C GLU A 105 1.43 -36.41 -7.56
N ALA A 106 1.07 -35.17 -7.20
CA ALA A 106 2.00 -34.22 -6.58
C ALA A 106 2.54 -34.76 -5.25
N ARG A 107 1.68 -35.33 -4.42
CA ARG A 107 2.07 -35.93 -3.15
C ARG A 107 3.10 -37.06 -3.37
N GLN A 108 2.84 -37.94 -4.32
CA GLN A 108 3.73 -39.07 -4.65
C GLN A 108 5.06 -38.55 -5.26
N ALA A 109 5.00 -37.59 -6.18
CA ALA A 109 6.19 -37.00 -6.81
C ALA A 109 7.10 -36.27 -5.80
N LEU A 110 6.50 -35.68 -4.76
CA LEU A 110 7.22 -35.02 -3.67
C LEU A 110 7.62 -35.98 -2.53
N GLY A 111 7.26 -37.26 -2.60
CA GLY A 111 7.58 -38.24 -1.56
C GLY A 111 6.88 -37.99 -0.22
N LEU A 112 5.72 -37.34 -0.23
CA LEU A 112 4.96 -37.04 0.97
C LEU A 112 4.07 -38.22 1.39
N PRO A 113 3.81 -38.44 2.70
CA PRO A 113 2.92 -39.49 3.20
C PRO A 113 1.45 -39.23 2.84
N GLU A 114 0.59 -40.26 3.01
CA GLU A 114 -0.83 -40.17 2.69
C GLU A 114 -1.64 -39.29 3.65
N GLU A 115 -1.06 -38.93 4.79
CA GLU A 115 -1.70 -38.10 5.80
C GLU A 115 -2.05 -36.72 5.24
N LYS A 116 -3.31 -36.32 5.35
CA LYS A 116 -3.75 -34.97 4.94
C LYS A 116 -3.22 -33.94 5.92
N PHE A 117 -2.78 -32.79 5.40
CA PHE A 117 -2.17 -31.70 6.17
C PHE A 117 -0.91 -32.12 6.94
N TYR A 118 -0.18 -33.09 6.38
CA TYR A 118 1.06 -33.58 6.97
C TYR A 118 2.08 -32.46 7.19
N VAL A 119 2.65 -32.42 8.38
CA VAL A 119 3.79 -31.58 8.75
C VAL A 119 4.79 -32.47 9.50
N SER A 120 6.01 -32.61 8.98
CA SER A 120 7.03 -33.43 9.63
C SER A 120 7.42 -32.92 11.02
N GLU A 121 7.86 -33.83 11.89
CA GLU A 121 8.35 -33.46 13.22
C GLU A 121 9.56 -32.54 13.17
N GLU A 122 10.40 -32.67 12.15
CA GLU A 122 11.55 -31.76 11.92
C GLU A 122 11.08 -30.33 11.67
N VAL A 123 10.08 -30.14 10.80
CA VAL A 123 9.48 -28.82 10.53
C VAL A 123 8.82 -28.26 11.78
N ARG A 124 8.08 -29.08 12.53
CA ARG A 124 7.48 -28.64 13.81
C ARG A 124 8.54 -28.19 14.81
N ALA A 125 9.62 -28.94 14.96
CA ALA A 125 10.73 -28.62 15.87
C ALA A 125 11.42 -27.32 15.45
N PHE A 126 11.68 -27.13 14.13
CA PHE A 126 12.25 -25.90 13.59
C PHE A 126 11.40 -24.68 13.93
N PHE A 127 10.10 -24.74 13.66
CA PHE A 127 9.22 -23.60 13.95
C PHE A 127 9.03 -23.36 15.47
N ALA A 128 9.03 -24.41 16.27
CA ALA A 128 9.00 -24.28 17.74
C ALA A 128 10.23 -23.58 18.30
N GLU A 129 11.40 -23.83 17.73
CA GLU A 129 12.63 -23.11 18.08
C GLU A 129 12.57 -21.65 17.67
N ARG A 130 12.17 -21.36 16.40
CA ARG A 130 11.98 -19.98 15.92
C ARG A 130 10.96 -19.21 16.75
N ALA A 131 9.87 -19.86 17.19
CA ALA A 131 8.88 -19.22 18.04
C ALA A 131 9.47 -18.79 19.41
N ARG A 132 10.32 -19.63 20.00
CA ARG A 132 11.04 -19.27 21.26
C ARG A 132 11.97 -18.09 21.06
N GLU A 133 12.81 -18.12 20.03
CA GLU A 133 13.71 -17.00 19.72
C GLU A 133 12.97 -15.68 19.51
N ARG A 134 11.84 -15.73 18.81
CA ARG A 134 10.99 -14.55 18.58
C ARG A 134 10.31 -14.06 19.86
N ALA A 135 9.92 -14.97 20.76
CA ALA A 135 9.38 -14.60 22.06
C ALA A 135 10.42 -13.86 22.91
N ASP A 136 11.68 -14.33 22.91
CA ASP A 136 12.78 -13.67 23.61
C ASP A 136 13.08 -12.28 23.03
N GLN A 137 13.08 -12.16 21.69
CA GLN A 137 13.24 -10.87 21.01
C GLN A 137 12.08 -9.91 21.34
N TYR A 138 10.85 -10.40 21.39
CA TYR A 138 9.69 -9.62 21.75
C TYR A 138 9.75 -9.13 23.21
N ALA A 139 10.11 -10.00 24.13
CA ALA A 139 10.28 -9.64 25.53
C ALA A 139 11.42 -8.60 25.73
N ALA A 140 12.47 -8.67 24.92
CA ALA A 140 13.53 -7.65 24.93
C ALA A 140 13.00 -6.30 24.38
N TRP A 141 12.24 -6.33 23.30
CA TRP A 141 11.60 -5.14 22.74
C TRP A 141 10.60 -4.50 23.72
N GLU A 142 9.79 -5.28 24.43
CA GLU A 142 8.85 -4.76 25.44
C GLU A 142 9.56 -3.91 26.51
N LYS A 143 10.75 -4.32 26.93
CA LYS A 143 11.56 -3.54 27.90
C LYS A 143 12.01 -2.20 27.30
N VAL A 144 12.46 -2.21 26.05
CA VAL A 144 12.85 -0.98 25.33
C VAL A 144 11.64 -0.06 25.17
N TYR A 145 10.51 -0.61 24.77
CA TYR A 145 9.26 0.15 24.58
C TYR A 145 8.77 0.77 25.90
N ALA A 146 8.81 0.01 27.00
CA ALA A 146 8.44 0.50 28.32
C ALA A 146 9.35 1.66 28.79
N ALA A 147 10.66 1.55 28.56
CA ALA A 147 11.61 2.62 28.89
C ALA A 147 11.37 3.87 28.03
N TRP A 148 11.17 3.70 26.73
CA TRP A 148 10.85 4.80 25.79
C TRP A 148 9.56 5.53 26.20
N LYS A 149 8.52 4.81 26.60
CA LYS A 149 7.26 5.43 27.10
C LYS A 149 7.47 6.34 28.32
N GLN A 150 8.41 5.99 29.18
CA GLN A 150 8.75 6.81 30.35
C GLN A 150 9.58 8.05 29.96
N GLU A 151 10.44 7.91 28.95
CA GLU A 151 11.31 8.99 28.49
C GLU A 151 10.57 10.06 27.69
N VAL A 152 9.60 9.65 26.84
CA VAL A 152 8.86 10.54 25.93
C VAL A 152 7.33 10.31 26.03
N PRO A 153 6.70 10.60 27.17
CA PRO A 153 5.32 10.21 27.44
C PRO A 153 4.29 10.83 26.47
N GLU A 154 4.54 12.05 25.97
CA GLU A 154 3.65 12.70 25.00
C GLU A 154 3.63 11.94 23.68
N LYS A 155 4.81 11.57 23.16
CA LYS A 155 4.90 10.77 21.92
C LYS A 155 4.37 9.36 22.09
N ALA A 156 4.54 8.80 23.28
CA ALA A 156 3.98 7.49 23.62
C ALA A 156 2.45 7.53 23.59
N ALA A 157 1.85 8.58 24.16
CA ALA A 157 0.39 8.77 24.12
C ALA A 157 -0.15 8.95 22.69
N GLU A 158 0.55 9.72 21.85
CA GLU A 158 0.21 9.87 20.43
C GLU A 158 0.26 8.52 19.69
N LEU A 159 1.31 7.72 19.91
CA LEU A 159 1.46 6.40 19.30
C LEU A 159 0.38 5.43 19.79
N GLU A 160 0.11 5.39 21.09
CA GLU A 160 -0.94 4.53 21.67
C GLU A 160 -2.33 4.91 21.14
N ALA A 161 -2.63 6.21 21.02
CA ALA A 161 -3.85 6.67 20.39
C ALA A 161 -3.95 6.20 18.93
N ALA A 162 -2.86 6.29 18.16
CA ALA A 162 -2.82 5.81 16.79
C ALA A 162 -3.05 4.30 16.70
N VAL A 163 -2.33 3.50 17.49
CA VAL A 163 -2.45 2.03 17.54
C VAL A 163 -3.86 1.59 17.94
N ASN A 164 -4.47 2.27 18.87
CA ASN A 164 -5.85 1.99 19.34
C ASN A 164 -6.93 2.59 18.44
N GLY A 165 -6.55 3.32 17.38
CA GLY A 165 -7.49 4.01 16.50
C GLY A 165 -8.26 5.15 17.17
N THR A 166 -7.76 5.65 18.32
CA THR A 166 -8.39 6.71 19.07
C THR A 166 -8.25 8.04 18.33
N ILE A 167 -9.35 8.78 18.23
CA ILE A 167 -9.40 10.14 17.70
C ILE A 167 -10.01 11.06 18.76
N PRO A 168 -9.81 12.38 18.69
CA PRO A 168 -10.49 13.34 19.56
C PRO A 168 -12.02 13.19 19.52
N ASP A 169 -12.67 13.64 20.57
CA ASP A 169 -14.15 13.64 20.65
C ASP A 169 -14.76 14.42 19.48
N PRO A 170 -15.89 13.97 18.90
CA PRO A 170 -16.56 14.68 17.80
C PRO A 170 -16.86 16.15 18.09
N ALA A 171 -17.15 16.52 19.35
CA ALA A 171 -17.37 17.92 19.72
C ALA A 171 -16.07 18.74 19.65
N GLU A 172 -14.93 18.16 20.02
CA GLU A 172 -13.61 18.78 19.90
C GLU A 172 -13.24 18.97 18.42
N LEU A 173 -13.46 17.94 17.58
CA LEU A 173 -13.24 18.03 16.14
C LEU A 173 -14.09 19.12 15.49
N LEU A 174 -15.37 19.21 15.85
CA LEU A 174 -16.26 20.24 15.33
C LEU A 174 -15.86 21.64 15.81
N ALA A 175 -15.44 21.77 17.06
CA ALA A 175 -14.97 23.06 17.62
C ALA A 175 -13.66 23.54 16.98
N ALA A 176 -12.84 22.65 16.44
CA ALA A 176 -11.62 23.03 15.75
C ALA A 176 -11.90 23.65 14.36
N ILE A 177 -13.01 23.29 13.70
CA ILE A 177 -13.37 23.79 12.38
C ILE A 177 -13.80 25.26 12.46
N PRO A 178 -13.24 26.17 11.65
CA PRO A 178 -13.62 27.57 11.68
C PRO A 178 -15.06 27.80 11.22
N GLU A 179 -15.71 28.79 11.78
CA GLU A 179 -16.99 29.28 11.26
C GLU A 179 -16.78 30.00 9.92
N PHE A 180 -17.64 29.73 8.95
CA PHE A 180 -17.61 30.35 7.64
C PHE A 180 -18.71 31.42 7.51
N SER A 181 -18.34 32.60 7.05
CA SER A 181 -19.30 33.71 6.86
C SER A 181 -20.23 33.43 5.68
N THR A 182 -21.52 33.70 5.90
CA THR A 182 -22.52 33.67 4.82
C THR A 182 -22.49 34.92 3.94
N GLU A 183 -21.84 36.00 4.40
CA GLU A 183 -21.72 37.25 3.64
C GLU A 183 -20.59 37.23 2.59
N LYS A 184 -19.60 36.35 2.82
CA LYS A 184 -18.45 36.17 1.90
C LYS A 184 -18.37 34.70 1.47
N PRO A 185 -19.11 34.32 0.42
CA PRO A 185 -19.15 32.93 -0.02
C PRO A 185 -17.76 32.46 -0.49
N LEU A 186 -17.38 31.29 -0.03
CA LEU A 186 -16.16 30.58 -0.45
C LEU A 186 -16.53 29.40 -1.36
N ALA A 187 -15.66 29.09 -2.29
CA ALA A 187 -15.76 27.79 -2.97
C ALA A 187 -15.61 26.66 -1.96
N THR A 188 -16.43 25.60 -2.06
CA THR A 188 -16.43 24.47 -1.10
C THR A 188 -15.06 23.81 -0.94
N ARG A 189 -14.25 23.75 -2.01
CA ARG A 189 -12.86 23.29 -1.92
C ARG A 189 -12.00 24.16 -1.00
N ALA A 190 -12.25 25.47 -0.92
CA ALA A 190 -11.49 26.37 -0.04
C ALA A 190 -11.91 26.18 1.42
N SER A 191 -13.21 26.17 1.72
CA SER A 191 -13.71 25.89 3.08
C SER A 191 -13.33 24.48 3.54
N GLY A 192 -13.39 23.49 2.65
CA GLY A 192 -12.91 22.14 2.93
C GLY A 192 -11.41 22.07 3.25
N GLY A 193 -10.60 22.85 2.55
CA GLY A 193 -9.16 22.97 2.83
C GLY A 193 -8.86 23.64 4.18
N GLU A 194 -9.62 24.66 4.55
CA GLU A 194 -9.50 25.31 5.87
C GLU A 194 -9.92 24.35 7.00
N ALA A 195 -11.03 23.64 6.83
CA ALA A 195 -11.46 22.61 7.77
C ALA A 195 -10.44 21.48 7.91
N LEU A 196 -9.88 20.98 6.80
CA LEU A 196 -8.85 19.94 6.80
C LEU A 196 -7.59 20.37 7.56
N ASN A 197 -7.15 21.63 7.36
CA ASN A 197 -6.00 22.18 8.09
C ASN A 197 -6.28 22.33 9.58
N ALA A 198 -7.47 22.76 9.97
CA ALA A 198 -7.88 22.85 11.36
C ALA A 198 -7.91 21.47 12.03
N LEU A 199 -8.49 20.47 11.36
CA LEU A 199 -8.50 19.08 11.84
C LEU A 199 -7.09 18.50 11.94
N ALA A 200 -6.19 18.82 11.02
CA ALA A 200 -4.81 18.36 11.05
C ALA A 200 -4.01 18.87 12.26
N ALA A 201 -4.43 20.00 12.86
CA ALA A 201 -3.83 20.53 14.08
C ALA A 201 -4.19 19.70 15.32
N VAL A 202 -5.39 19.10 15.37
CA VAL A 202 -5.89 18.33 16.52
C VAL A 202 -5.82 16.81 16.29
N VAL A 203 -5.55 16.36 15.05
CA VAL A 203 -5.39 14.95 14.69
C VAL A 203 -3.97 14.75 14.12
N PRO A 204 -2.97 14.42 14.97
CA PRO A 204 -1.58 14.24 14.52
C PRO A 204 -1.41 13.17 13.45
N GLN A 205 -2.28 12.15 13.42
CA GLN A 205 -2.26 11.03 12.48
C GLN A 205 -2.78 11.40 11.09
N LEU A 206 -3.40 12.59 10.91
CA LEU A 206 -3.95 12.99 9.62
C LEU A 206 -2.83 13.37 8.66
N ILE A 207 -2.78 12.71 7.50
CA ILE A 207 -1.88 13.02 6.38
C ILE A 207 -2.72 13.30 5.13
N SER A 208 -2.18 14.10 4.23
CA SER A 208 -2.89 14.48 3.01
C SER A 208 -2.00 14.34 1.79
N GLY A 209 -2.57 13.92 0.68
CA GLY A 209 -1.86 13.80 -0.58
C GLY A 209 -2.70 14.25 -1.77
N SER A 210 -2.05 14.47 -2.89
CA SER A 210 -2.74 14.84 -4.12
C SER A 210 -2.08 14.21 -5.35
N ALA A 211 -2.92 13.90 -6.33
CA ALA A 211 -2.47 13.52 -7.67
C ALA A 211 -2.18 14.79 -8.51
N ASP A 212 -1.09 15.48 -8.10
CA ASP A 212 -0.57 16.71 -8.77
C ASP A 212 -1.48 17.94 -8.71
N LEU A 213 -2.43 18.01 -7.77
CA LEU A 213 -3.48 19.05 -7.75
C LEU A 213 -3.64 19.78 -6.41
N HIS A 214 -2.67 19.72 -5.49
CA HIS A 214 -2.76 20.39 -4.17
C HIS A 214 -3.22 21.86 -4.25
N GLY A 215 -2.69 22.62 -5.22
CA GLY A 215 -3.05 24.01 -5.42
C GLY A 215 -4.50 24.22 -5.81
N SER A 216 -5.06 23.31 -6.61
CA SER A 216 -6.45 23.36 -7.09
C SER A 216 -7.44 22.73 -6.10
N THR A 217 -7.10 21.62 -5.48
CA THR A 217 -7.98 20.89 -4.54
C THR A 217 -7.95 21.47 -3.12
N LYS A 218 -6.99 22.34 -2.81
CA LYS A 218 -6.83 23.05 -1.52
C LYS A 218 -6.58 22.12 -0.32
N ASN A 219 -6.12 20.89 -0.55
CA ASN A 219 -5.92 19.90 0.50
C ASN A 219 -4.50 19.86 1.08
N TYR A 220 -3.63 20.79 0.74
CA TYR A 220 -2.30 20.88 1.32
C TYR A 220 -2.35 21.29 2.81
N LEU A 221 -1.68 20.55 3.67
CA LEU A 221 -1.57 20.81 5.09
C LEU A 221 -0.45 21.83 5.34
N LYS A 222 -0.83 23.06 5.59
CA LYS A 222 0.09 24.21 5.73
C LYS A 222 0.99 24.04 6.96
N GLY A 223 2.29 24.25 6.77
CA GLY A 223 3.27 24.17 7.87
C GLY A 223 3.64 22.77 8.33
N LEU A 224 3.07 21.71 7.72
CA LEU A 224 3.30 20.32 8.12
C LEU A 224 4.28 19.57 7.19
N GLY A 225 4.99 20.28 6.32
CA GLY A 225 6.05 19.75 5.48
C GLY A 225 5.63 18.72 4.43
N ASP A 226 6.55 18.40 3.54
CA ASP A 226 6.36 17.42 2.48
C ASP A 226 7.10 16.13 2.81
N PHE A 227 6.40 15.00 2.74
CA PHE A 227 7.04 13.69 2.83
C PHE A 227 7.90 13.47 1.58
N SER A 228 9.19 13.36 1.77
CA SER A 228 10.16 13.27 0.68
C SER A 228 11.27 12.26 1.00
N ARG A 229 12.18 12.06 0.06
CA ARG A 229 13.38 11.25 0.26
C ARG A 229 14.25 11.76 1.42
N ASN A 230 14.31 13.08 1.58
CA ASN A 230 15.20 13.76 2.53
C ASN A 230 14.49 14.14 3.84
N ASP A 231 13.17 14.17 3.86
CA ASP A 231 12.34 14.45 5.03
C ASP A 231 11.17 13.47 5.10
N ARG A 232 11.20 12.62 6.09
CA ARG A 232 10.15 11.60 6.35
C ARG A 232 9.10 12.07 7.35
N ALA A 233 9.27 13.26 7.95
CA ALA A 233 8.35 13.81 8.92
C ALA A 233 7.20 14.61 8.28
N GLY A 234 7.34 14.98 7.02
CA GLY A 234 6.31 15.72 6.29
C GLY A 234 4.99 14.96 6.20
N ARG A 235 3.88 15.70 6.32
CA ARG A 235 2.51 15.14 6.32
C ARG A 235 1.78 15.34 4.99
N ASN A 236 2.42 15.98 4.00
CA ASN A 236 1.92 16.12 2.63
C ASN A 236 2.59 15.11 1.70
N LEU A 237 1.79 14.38 0.93
CA LEU A 237 2.23 13.36 -0.03
C LEU A 237 2.02 13.87 -1.47
N HIS A 238 3.09 13.93 -2.24
CA HIS A 238 3.03 14.27 -3.67
C HIS A 238 3.02 12.99 -4.51
N PHE A 239 1.86 12.56 -4.95
CA PHE A 239 1.72 11.34 -5.75
C PHE A 239 2.06 11.57 -7.23
N GLY A 240 2.08 12.84 -7.71
CA GLY A 240 2.12 13.15 -9.13
C GLY A 240 0.85 12.66 -9.83
N ILE A 241 0.86 12.57 -11.15
CA ILE A 241 -0.29 12.13 -11.96
C ILE A 241 -0.43 10.60 -11.83
N ARG A 242 -0.93 10.13 -10.67
CA ARG A 242 -1.05 8.71 -10.31
C ARG A 242 -2.26 8.46 -9.42
N GLU A 243 -3.46 8.70 -9.90
CA GLU A 243 -4.70 8.62 -9.11
C GLU A 243 -4.92 7.21 -8.54
N HIS A 244 -4.77 6.17 -9.35
CA HIS A 244 -4.87 4.79 -8.86
C HIS A 244 -3.78 4.46 -7.83
N GLY A 245 -2.54 4.86 -8.09
CA GLY A 245 -1.42 4.68 -7.15
C GLY A 245 -1.65 5.43 -5.83
N MET A 246 -2.19 6.66 -5.88
CA MET A 246 -2.62 7.42 -4.71
C MET A 246 -3.64 6.63 -3.89
N GLY A 247 -4.72 6.21 -4.53
CA GLY A 247 -5.77 5.45 -3.85
C GLY A 247 -5.25 4.15 -3.23
N ALA A 248 -4.41 3.40 -3.95
CA ALA A 248 -3.83 2.15 -3.46
C ALA A 248 -2.87 2.36 -2.28
N ILE A 249 -2.05 3.41 -2.31
CA ILE A 249 -1.13 3.74 -1.20
C ILE A 249 -1.92 4.18 0.03
N LEU A 250 -2.96 5.00 -0.14
CA LEU A 250 -3.83 5.41 0.96
C LEU A 250 -4.57 4.22 1.59
N ASN A 251 -4.99 3.25 0.78
CA ASN A 251 -5.57 2.01 1.28
C ASN A 251 -4.54 1.24 2.13
N GLY A 252 -3.29 1.15 1.68
CA GLY A 252 -2.20 0.52 2.44
C GLY A 252 -1.94 1.23 3.77
N ILE A 253 -1.94 2.55 3.79
CA ILE A 253 -1.82 3.37 5.01
C ILE A 253 -2.98 3.10 5.97
N ALA A 254 -4.21 2.98 5.45
CA ALA A 254 -5.37 2.66 6.28
C ALA A 254 -5.33 1.23 6.84
N TYR A 255 -4.79 0.25 6.09
CA TYR A 255 -4.55 -1.11 6.57
C TYR A 255 -3.50 -1.16 7.69
N ASP A 256 -2.44 -0.34 7.60
CA ASP A 256 -1.44 -0.22 8.66
C ASP A 256 -2.06 0.34 9.96
N GLY A 257 -3.01 1.26 9.84
CA GLY A 257 -3.85 1.75 10.93
C GLY A 257 -3.28 2.91 11.74
N LEU A 258 -1.99 3.23 11.63
CA LEU A 258 -1.36 4.31 12.39
C LEU A 258 -1.76 5.71 11.89
N PHE A 259 -2.02 5.86 10.60
CA PHE A 259 -2.33 7.14 9.99
C PHE A 259 -3.72 7.18 9.36
N ARG A 260 -4.27 8.38 9.29
CA ARG A 260 -5.53 8.70 8.59
C ARG A 260 -5.21 9.42 7.30
N GLY A 261 -5.30 8.69 6.19
CA GLY A 261 -4.92 9.20 4.89
C GLY A 261 -6.06 9.91 4.16
N SER A 262 -5.76 11.07 3.57
CA SER A 262 -6.62 11.70 2.57
C SER A 262 -5.91 11.86 1.24
N GLY A 263 -6.65 11.79 0.15
CA GLY A 263 -6.11 11.96 -1.20
C GLY A 263 -7.06 12.74 -2.10
N ALA A 264 -6.52 13.71 -2.81
CA ALA A 264 -7.32 14.64 -3.59
C ALA A 264 -7.00 14.62 -5.09
N THR A 265 -8.04 14.73 -5.89
CA THR A 265 -7.99 14.97 -7.33
C THR A 265 -9.29 15.63 -7.78
N PHE A 266 -9.47 15.91 -9.09
CA PHE A 266 -10.75 16.34 -9.62
C PHE A 266 -11.74 15.18 -9.67
N ALA A 267 -13.02 15.47 -9.58
CA ALA A 267 -14.06 14.44 -9.53
C ALA A 267 -14.03 13.53 -10.77
N THR A 268 -13.85 14.08 -11.96
CA THR A 268 -13.72 13.30 -13.19
C THR A 268 -12.56 12.30 -13.15
N PHE A 269 -11.47 12.62 -12.46
CA PHE A 269 -10.30 11.74 -12.36
C PHE A 269 -10.46 10.62 -11.31
N SER A 270 -11.60 10.61 -10.58
CA SER A 270 -11.94 9.44 -9.75
C SER A 270 -12.07 8.16 -10.57
N ASP A 271 -12.38 8.26 -11.86
CA ASP A 271 -12.45 7.12 -12.78
C ASP A 271 -11.08 6.43 -12.95
N TYR A 272 -9.96 7.19 -12.94
CA TYR A 272 -8.63 6.60 -12.97
C TYR A 272 -8.28 5.84 -11.69
N MET A 273 -8.91 6.13 -10.57
CA MET A 273 -8.66 5.47 -9.27
C MET A 273 -9.80 4.54 -8.82
N ARG A 274 -10.82 4.36 -9.63
CA ARG A 274 -12.04 3.61 -9.29
C ARG A 274 -11.78 2.22 -8.71
N PRO A 275 -10.82 1.39 -9.21
CA PRO A 275 -10.53 0.10 -8.60
C PRO A 275 -10.01 0.21 -7.16
N SER A 276 -9.16 1.20 -6.85
CA SER A 276 -8.67 1.45 -5.49
C SER A 276 -9.79 1.88 -4.55
N VAL A 277 -10.67 2.77 -5.01
CA VAL A 277 -11.86 3.23 -4.26
C VAL A 277 -12.80 2.07 -3.96
N ARG A 278 -13.07 1.22 -4.96
CA ARG A 278 -13.88 0.02 -4.78
C ARG A 278 -13.31 -0.93 -3.73
N LEU A 279 -11.99 -1.13 -3.73
CA LEU A 279 -11.32 -1.98 -2.74
C LEU A 279 -11.36 -1.37 -1.35
N ALA A 280 -11.21 -0.04 -1.21
CA ALA A 280 -11.37 0.64 0.07
C ALA A 280 -12.78 0.42 0.64
N ALA A 281 -13.82 0.61 -0.18
CA ALA A 281 -15.20 0.41 0.20
C ALA A 281 -15.50 -1.06 0.56
N LEU A 282 -14.99 -2.02 -0.23
CA LEU A 282 -15.12 -3.46 0.02
C LEU A 282 -14.52 -3.86 1.37
N ALA A 283 -13.35 -3.31 1.69
CA ALA A 283 -12.61 -3.59 2.92
C ALA A 283 -13.00 -2.65 4.09
N GLN A 284 -13.94 -1.73 3.89
CA GLN A 284 -14.41 -0.76 4.88
C GLN A 284 -13.27 0.06 5.50
N LEU A 285 -12.33 0.49 4.66
CA LEU A 285 -11.17 1.25 5.09
C LEU A 285 -11.52 2.71 5.39
N HIS A 286 -10.91 3.25 6.44
CA HIS A 286 -11.06 4.66 6.82
C HIS A 286 -10.12 5.54 5.99
N VAL A 287 -10.49 5.81 4.74
CA VAL A 287 -9.76 6.67 3.80
C VAL A 287 -10.66 7.81 3.35
N PHE A 288 -10.08 9.02 3.23
CA PHE A 288 -10.79 10.19 2.72
C PHE A 288 -10.34 10.48 1.30
N TYR A 289 -11.25 10.32 0.33
CA TYR A 289 -11.05 10.77 -1.04
C TYR A 289 -11.73 12.13 -1.22
N ILE A 290 -10.95 13.14 -1.58
CA ILE A 290 -11.41 14.51 -1.77
C ILE A 290 -11.48 14.80 -3.25
N TRP A 291 -12.69 14.87 -3.78
CA TRP A 291 -12.95 15.15 -5.18
C TRP A 291 -13.54 16.53 -5.35
N THR A 292 -12.78 17.42 -5.98
CA THR A 292 -13.19 18.80 -6.27
C THR A 292 -13.57 18.94 -7.74
N HIS A 293 -14.00 20.15 -8.14
CA HIS A 293 -14.44 20.39 -9.52
C HIS A 293 -15.55 19.40 -9.94
N ASP A 294 -16.50 19.20 -9.04
CA ASP A 294 -17.57 18.19 -9.10
C ASP A 294 -18.87 18.72 -9.73
N SER A 295 -18.91 19.99 -10.11
CA SER A 295 -20.06 20.60 -10.77
C SER A 295 -20.05 20.33 -12.27
N ILE A 296 -21.23 20.03 -12.84
CA ILE A 296 -21.44 20.00 -14.30
C ILE A 296 -21.22 21.38 -14.94
N GLY A 297 -21.21 22.44 -14.14
CA GLY A 297 -20.93 23.82 -14.57
C GLY A 297 -19.44 24.16 -14.69
N VAL A 298 -18.52 23.19 -14.46
CA VAL A 298 -17.09 23.38 -14.74
C VAL A 298 -16.92 23.59 -16.24
N GLY A 299 -16.46 24.75 -16.67
CA GLY A 299 -16.42 25.15 -18.06
C GLY A 299 -15.04 25.42 -18.63
N GLU A 300 -14.13 25.97 -17.84
CA GLU A 300 -12.81 26.42 -18.28
C GLU A 300 -11.96 25.27 -18.85
N ASP A 301 -11.94 24.13 -18.19
CA ASP A 301 -11.13 22.96 -18.56
C ASP A 301 -11.76 22.11 -19.69
N GLY A 302 -13.01 22.38 -20.05
CA GLY A 302 -13.72 21.69 -21.13
C GLY A 302 -14.30 20.31 -20.76
N PRO A 303 -14.85 19.58 -21.77
CA PRO A 303 -15.64 18.36 -21.53
C PRO A 303 -14.86 17.21 -20.91
N THR A 304 -13.55 17.17 -21.05
CA THR A 304 -12.70 16.12 -20.41
C THR A 304 -12.64 16.24 -18.88
N HIS A 305 -13.06 17.37 -18.33
CA HIS A 305 -13.02 17.68 -16.90
C HIS A 305 -14.41 17.82 -16.27
N GLN A 306 -15.47 17.73 -17.06
CA GLN A 306 -16.86 17.90 -16.62
C GLN A 306 -17.44 16.60 -16.06
N PRO A 307 -17.76 16.50 -14.77
CA PRO A 307 -18.16 15.26 -14.12
C PRO A 307 -19.67 15.01 -14.22
N VAL A 308 -20.17 14.63 -15.38
CA VAL A 308 -21.61 14.44 -15.63
C VAL A 308 -22.16 13.19 -14.94
N GLU A 309 -21.52 12.03 -15.18
CA GLU A 309 -21.96 10.71 -14.69
C GLU A 309 -21.27 10.26 -13.40
N ILE A 310 -20.21 10.92 -12.97
CA ILE A 310 -19.29 10.49 -11.92
C ILE A 310 -20.00 10.19 -10.59
N ASN A 311 -20.89 11.08 -10.14
CA ASN A 311 -21.61 10.89 -8.88
C ASN A 311 -22.52 9.65 -8.90
N SER A 312 -23.19 9.39 -10.01
CA SER A 312 -24.01 8.19 -10.18
C SER A 312 -23.15 6.92 -10.19
N ALA A 313 -22.01 6.99 -10.86
CA ALA A 313 -21.05 5.90 -10.94
C ALA A 313 -20.43 5.56 -9.57
N LEU A 314 -20.05 6.56 -8.78
CA LEU A 314 -19.51 6.36 -7.43
C LEU A 314 -20.57 5.80 -6.47
N ARG A 315 -21.81 6.32 -6.50
CA ARG A 315 -22.91 5.81 -5.67
C ARG A 315 -23.28 4.36 -5.95
N SER A 316 -22.90 3.80 -7.08
CA SER A 316 -23.11 2.38 -7.40
C SER A 316 -22.13 1.44 -6.68
N ILE A 317 -21.08 1.97 -6.04
CA ILE A 317 -20.11 1.17 -5.28
C ILE A 317 -20.67 0.90 -3.88
N PRO A 318 -20.93 -0.38 -3.51
CA PRO A 318 -21.40 -0.70 -2.16
C PRO A 318 -20.43 -0.23 -1.09
N ASN A 319 -20.94 0.33 0.00
CA ASN A 319 -20.21 0.83 1.17
C ASN A 319 -19.33 2.08 0.94
N LEU A 320 -19.46 2.72 -0.22
CA LEU A 320 -18.79 4.01 -0.46
C LEU A 320 -19.64 5.17 0.06
#